data_e08ac74625181dce6ace12e5fa65334f
#
_entry.id   e08ac74625181dce6ace12e5fa65334f
#
_cell.length_a   1.000
_cell.length_b   1.000
_cell.length_c   1.000
_cell.angle_alpha   90.00
_cell.angle_beta   90.00
_cell.angle_gamma   90.00
#
_symmetry.space_group_name_H-M   'P 1'
#
loop_
_entity.id
_entity.type
_entity.pdbx_description
1 polymer ?
#
loop_
_entity_poly.entity_id
_entity_poly.type
_entity_poly.pdbx_seq_one_letter_code
_entity_poly.pdbx_strand_id
1 'polypeptide(L)'
;MKKNMTFHKRKIWVVLLCCILMMTGLIGRLVYLMCFRSDYYYKKAKELHEREREIKAARGEILDARGKVLASNRTVCTISVIHSQIKEPEKVIALLSEKLKIDEAEVRKRVEKISSIEIVKTNVEKSTGDEIRECSLAGVKVDEDYKRYYPCGSLASKVIGFTGGDNQGIIGLEVKYEEILRGQPGKILTTTDARGVEIDKLGETREKPIEGKSLIISLDVNIQEFAQQSALKVMEEKQAERVSILLMNPQNGEIYACVNVPEFDLNDPFTLTDDLNMQLNESGITIPSEDHNEQSELAVQTASGKTNTERKQELLNQMWRNPCLNDTYEPGSTFKIITMAAGLEAGVVSPGDRFYCPGYKVVEDRRIHCAKRTGHGSQNFVEGAQNSCNPVFIEVGLRLGVERYYKYFRQFGLLDKTGTDLPGEAGTIMHQKKNMGEVELATVSFGQSFQITPVQPVSYRHLTLPTN
;
A
#
# COMPACT_ATOMS: atom_id res chain seq x y z
N MET A 1 56.63 62.94 -50.82
CA MET A 1 55.46 62.76 -49.89
C MET A 1 54.18 62.10 -50.48
N LYS A 2 54.04 61.88 -51.78
CA LYS A 2 52.83 61.26 -52.37
C LYS A 2 52.72 59.70 -52.23
N LYS A 3 53.84 59.01 -51.98
CA LYS A 3 53.81 57.52 -51.93
C LYS A 3 53.27 56.96 -50.60
N ASN A 4 53.35 57.67 -49.51
CA ASN A 4 52.86 57.20 -48.19
C ASN A 4 51.33 57.30 -48.07
N MET A 5 50.69 58.28 -48.70
CA MET A 5 49.25 58.44 -48.66
C MET A 5 48.45 57.31 -49.33
N THR A 6 48.94 56.74 -50.43
CA THR A 6 48.36 55.59 -51.13
C THR A 6 48.47 54.30 -50.37
N PHE A 7 49.55 54.13 -49.59
CA PHE A 7 49.75 52.95 -48.77
C PHE A 7 48.84 52.93 -47.55
N HIS A 8 48.60 54.09 -46.94
CA HIS A 8 47.64 54.26 -45.83
C HIS A 8 46.21 54.06 -46.32
N LYS A 9 45.82 54.57 -47.46
CA LYS A 9 44.48 54.36 -48.05
C LYS A 9 44.23 52.88 -48.32
N ARG A 10 45.15 52.11 -48.84
CA ARG A 10 45.02 50.65 -49.05
C ARG A 10 44.82 49.88 -47.71
N LYS A 11 45.54 50.25 -46.65
CA LYS A 11 45.39 49.64 -45.34
C LYS A 11 43.99 49.96 -44.74
N ILE A 12 43.52 51.18 -44.90
CA ILE A 12 42.16 51.55 -44.48
C ILE A 12 41.11 50.76 -45.22
N TRP A 13 41.24 50.56 -46.54
CA TRP A 13 40.32 49.75 -47.32
C TRP A 13 40.33 48.26 -46.88
N VAL A 14 41.47 47.70 -46.56
CA VAL A 14 41.58 46.32 -46.05
C VAL A 14 40.91 46.19 -44.71
N VAL A 15 41.14 47.13 -43.78
CA VAL A 15 40.49 47.10 -42.50
C VAL A 15 38.97 47.24 -42.63
N LEU A 16 38.50 48.17 -43.51
CA LEU A 16 37.07 48.31 -43.80
C LEU A 16 36.45 47.02 -44.35
N LEU A 17 37.14 46.35 -45.30
CA LEU A 17 36.69 45.09 -45.89
C LEU A 17 36.60 43.99 -44.81
N CYS A 18 37.60 43.88 -43.92
CA CYS A 18 37.59 42.95 -42.79
C CYS A 18 36.41 43.23 -41.82
N CYS A 19 36.15 44.50 -41.50
CA CYS A 19 35.00 44.89 -40.67
C CYS A 19 33.67 44.53 -41.34
N ILE A 20 33.52 44.79 -42.65
CA ILE A 20 32.29 44.42 -43.38
C ILE A 20 32.11 42.89 -43.41
N LEU A 21 33.16 42.11 -43.66
CA LEU A 21 33.10 40.64 -43.64
C LEU A 21 32.72 40.13 -42.25
N MET A 22 33.30 40.70 -41.18
CA MET A 22 32.94 40.35 -39.81
C MET A 22 31.49 40.67 -39.48
N MET A 23 31.03 41.85 -39.87
CA MET A 23 29.62 42.25 -39.67
C MET A 23 28.67 41.36 -40.46
N THR A 24 28.99 41.02 -41.72
CA THR A 24 28.18 40.12 -42.54
C THR A 24 28.11 38.70 -41.94
N GLY A 25 29.24 38.21 -41.40
CA GLY A 25 29.31 36.96 -40.69
C GLY A 25 28.45 36.93 -39.42
N LEU A 26 28.46 38.03 -38.63
CA LEU A 26 27.64 38.18 -37.44
C LEU A 26 26.13 38.24 -37.80
N ILE A 27 25.79 39.00 -38.82
CA ILE A 27 24.39 39.09 -39.30
C ILE A 27 23.93 37.72 -39.81
N GLY A 28 24.72 37.02 -40.61
CA GLY A 28 24.44 35.68 -41.09
C GLY A 28 24.23 34.68 -39.93
N ARG A 29 25.05 34.79 -38.89
CA ARG A 29 24.94 33.95 -37.69
C ARG A 29 23.65 34.28 -36.91
N LEU A 30 23.29 35.56 -36.80
CA LEU A 30 22.07 36.02 -36.14
C LEU A 30 20.82 35.51 -36.88
N VAL A 31 20.81 35.65 -38.22
CA VAL A 31 19.73 35.12 -39.06
C VAL A 31 19.60 33.60 -38.90
N TYR A 32 20.72 32.90 -38.92
CA TYR A 32 20.73 31.45 -38.68
C TYR A 32 20.11 31.08 -37.33
N LEU A 33 20.45 31.78 -36.24
CA LEU A 33 19.92 31.56 -34.93
C LEU A 33 18.41 31.89 -34.84
N MET A 34 18.01 32.98 -35.47
CA MET A 34 16.59 33.46 -35.42
C MET A 34 15.67 32.65 -36.33
N CYS A 35 16.13 32.17 -37.50
CA CYS A 35 15.27 31.48 -38.45
C CYS A 35 15.39 29.95 -38.37
N PHE A 36 16.57 29.38 -38.15
CA PHE A 36 16.79 27.94 -38.17
C PHE A 36 16.88 27.28 -36.78
N ARG A 37 17.24 28.04 -35.76
CA ARG A 37 17.33 27.53 -34.39
C ARG A 37 16.37 28.21 -33.39
N SER A 38 15.45 28.99 -33.91
CA SER A 38 14.44 29.70 -33.08
C SER A 38 13.71 28.76 -32.14
N ASP A 39 13.17 27.65 -32.66
CA ASP A 39 12.38 26.69 -31.86
C ASP A 39 13.22 26.02 -30.76
N TYR A 40 14.47 25.74 -31.03
CA TYR A 40 15.36 25.18 -30.02
C TYR A 40 15.62 26.15 -28.88
N TYR A 41 15.93 27.41 -29.19
CA TYR A 41 16.19 28.40 -28.15
C TYR A 41 14.92 28.87 -27.47
N TYR A 42 13.79 28.88 -28.18
CA TYR A 42 12.50 29.16 -27.58
C TYR A 42 12.11 28.07 -26.54
N LYS A 43 12.25 26.79 -26.88
CA LYS A 43 12.01 25.69 -25.93
C LYS A 43 12.93 25.80 -24.70
N LYS A 44 14.21 26.07 -24.93
CA LYS A 44 15.19 26.19 -23.86
C LYS A 44 14.97 27.42 -22.99
N ALA A 45 14.53 28.55 -23.57
CA ALA A 45 14.12 29.72 -22.80
C ALA A 45 12.83 29.46 -22.01
N LYS A 46 11.87 28.75 -22.62
CA LYS A 46 10.63 28.32 -21.97
C LYS A 46 10.91 27.43 -20.75
N GLU A 47 11.76 26.43 -20.88
CA GLU A 47 12.20 25.55 -19.78
C GLU A 47 12.90 26.31 -18.64
N LEU A 48 13.60 27.41 -18.95
CA LEU A 48 14.29 28.23 -17.97
C LEU A 48 13.37 29.25 -17.27
N HIS A 49 12.33 29.71 -17.96
CA HIS A 49 11.43 30.77 -17.48
C HIS A 49 10.07 30.27 -17.00
N GLU A 50 9.65 29.06 -17.41
CA GLU A 50 8.44 28.44 -16.90
C GLU A 50 8.77 27.55 -15.70
N ARG A 51 8.07 27.78 -14.63
CA ARG A 51 8.09 26.92 -13.44
C ARG A 51 6.77 26.16 -13.39
N GLU A 52 6.88 24.85 -13.42
CA GLU A 52 5.74 23.96 -13.25
C GLU A 52 5.62 23.55 -11.79
N ARG A 53 4.44 23.77 -11.19
CA ARG A 53 4.05 23.23 -9.89
C ARG A 53 2.87 22.31 -10.06
N GLU A 54 2.96 21.14 -9.46
CA GLU A 54 1.89 20.15 -9.50
C GLU A 54 0.83 20.50 -8.45
N ILE A 55 -0.46 20.43 -8.87
CA ILE A 55 -1.60 20.50 -7.97
C ILE A 55 -2.10 19.07 -7.80
N LYS A 56 -2.01 18.54 -6.59
CA LYS A 56 -2.54 17.21 -6.31
C LYS A 56 -4.04 17.14 -6.57
N ALA A 57 -4.50 16.06 -7.19
CA ALA A 57 -5.92 15.77 -7.33
C ALA A 57 -6.49 15.26 -6.00
N ALA A 58 -7.74 15.57 -5.71
CA ALA A 58 -8.47 14.89 -4.64
C ALA A 58 -8.60 13.41 -4.99
N ARG A 59 -8.20 12.54 -4.06
CA ARG A 59 -8.28 11.08 -4.22
C ARG A 59 -9.74 10.63 -4.14
N GLY A 60 -10.16 9.67 -4.97
CA GLY A 60 -11.51 9.12 -4.92
C GLY A 60 -11.84 8.55 -3.54
N GLU A 61 -13.09 8.63 -3.12
CA GLU A 61 -13.55 8.06 -1.85
C GLU A 61 -13.66 6.54 -1.91
N ILE A 62 -13.50 5.87 -0.77
CA ILE A 62 -13.86 4.47 -0.61
C ILE A 62 -15.12 4.42 0.25
N LEU A 63 -16.16 3.78 -0.30
CA LEU A 63 -17.49 3.68 0.29
C LEU A 63 -17.82 2.21 0.56
N ASP A 64 -18.56 1.94 1.63
CA ASP A 64 -19.10 0.62 1.89
C ASP A 64 -20.24 0.27 0.92
N ALA A 65 -20.82 -0.92 1.04
CA ALA A 65 -21.93 -1.40 0.21
C ALA A 65 -23.20 -0.52 0.30
N ARG A 66 -23.33 0.31 1.34
CA ARG A 66 -24.47 1.21 1.58
C ARG A 66 -24.15 2.68 1.33
N GLY A 67 -22.94 2.99 0.87
CA GLY A 67 -22.49 4.35 0.59
C GLY A 67 -21.95 5.09 1.83
N LYS A 68 -21.65 4.40 2.95
CA LYS A 68 -20.98 5.00 4.09
C LYS A 68 -19.50 5.19 3.76
N VAL A 69 -18.97 6.38 4.05
CA VAL A 69 -17.59 6.74 3.74
C VAL A 69 -16.61 6.03 4.67
N LEU A 70 -15.70 5.26 4.10
CA LEU A 70 -14.60 4.56 4.78
C LEU A 70 -13.27 5.29 4.64
N ALA A 71 -13.05 5.94 3.48
CA ALA A 71 -11.89 6.78 3.22
C ALA A 71 -12.29 7.99 2.39
N SER A 72 -11.86 9.19 2.83
CA SER A 72 -12.08 10.46 2.15
C SER A 72 -10.83 11.33 2.19
N ASN A 73 -10.95 12.60 1.87
CA ASN A 73 -9.86 13.55 1.92
C ASN A 73 -10.20 14.70 2.87
N ARG A 74 -9.21 15.16 3.63
CA ARG A 74 -9.26 16.46 4.31
C ARG A 74 -8.42 17.45 3.55
N THR A 75 -8.94 18.65 3.32
CA THR A 75 -8.17 19.74 2.78
C THR A 75 -7.16 20.22 3.82
N VAL A 76 -5.90 20.21 3.43
CA VAL A 76 -4.76 20.69 4.22
C VAL A 76 -3.97 21.67 3.39
N CYS A 77 -2.96 22.30 3.96
CA CYS A 77 -2.07 23.22 3.27
C CYS A 77 -0.62 22.73 3.36
N THR A 78 0.12 22.93 2.28
CA THR A 78 1.58 22.81 2.25
C THR A 78 2.17 24.22 2.26
N ILE A 79 3.01 24.50 3.26
CA ILE A 79 3.68 25.78 3.40
C ILE A 79 5.08 25.66 2.83
N SER A 80 5.40 26.51 1.87
CA SER A 80 6.71 26.57 1.24
C SER A 80 7.23 28.02 1.17
N VAL A 81 8.54 28.16 1.04
CA VAL A 81 9.21 29.44 0.94
C VAL A 81 10.07 29.51 -0.32
N ILE A 82 10.14 30.69 -0.91
CA ILE A 82 10.98 31.02 -2.07
C ILE A 82 12.00 32.04 -1.63
N HIS A 83 13.23 31.60 -1.37
CA HIS A 83 14.30 32.44 -0.82
C HIS A 83 14.49 33.76 -1.58
N SER A 84 14.49 33.74 -2.91
CA SER A 84 14.70 34.93 -3.75
C SER A 84 13.59 35.97 -3.64
N GLN A 85 12.42 35.64 -3.12
CA GLN A 85 11.25 36.51 -2.98
C GLN A 85 11.10 37.08 -1.54
N ILE A 86 11.79 36.50 -0.56
CA ILE A 86 11.69 36.90 0.83
C ILE A 86 12.36 38.28 1.02
N LYS A 87 11.58 39.29 1.46
CA LYS A 87 12.08 40.65 1.75
C LYS A 87 12.45 40.83 3.20
N GLU A 88 11.74 40.16 4.11
CA GLU A 88 11.86 40.33 5.56
C GLU A 88 12.02 38.97 6.24
N PRO A 89 13.22 38.34 6.17
CA PRO A 89 13.41 36.96 6.64
C PRO A 89 13.07 36.76 8.10
N GLU A 90 13.42 37.69 8.99
CA GLU A 90 13.13 37.56 10.43
C GLU A 90 11.62 37.53 10.73
N LYS A 91 10.80 38.29 10.01
CA LYS A 91 9.34 38.27 10.18
C LYS A 91 8.76 36.94 9.67
N VAL A 92 9.27 36.42 8.56
CA VAL A 92 8.85 35.12 8.00
C VAL A 92 9.19 34.00 8.98
N ILE A 93 10.41 34.00 9.54
CA ILE A 93 10.87 33.01 10.51
C ILE A 93 10.00 33.04 11.77
N ALA A 94 9.80 34.20 12.36
CA ALA A 94 8.99 34.35 13.57
C ALA A 94 7.53 33.88 13.35
N LEU A 95 6.90 34.34 12.25
CA LEU A 95 5.52 33.92 11.92
C LEU A 95 5.39 32.40 11.71
N LEU A 96 6.27 31.82 10.91
CA LEU A 96 6.19 30.40 10.60
C LEU A 96 6.52 29.55 11.82
N SER A 97 7.49 29.94 12.66
CA SER A 97 7.81 29.26 13.91
C SER A 97 6.60 29.24 14.85
N GLU A 98 5.97 30.40 15.07
CA GLU A 98 4.81 30.54 15.95
C GLU A 98 3.59 29.74 15.44
N LYS A 99 3.20 29.94 14.18
CA LYS A 99 1.99 29.34 13.60
C LYS A 99 2.11 27.84 13.35
N LEU A 100 3.28 27.37 12.93
CA LEU A 100 3.51 25.97 12.62
C LEU A 100 4.02 25.15 13.81
N LYS A 101 4.35 25.81 14.92
CA LYS A 101 4.95 25.21 16.12
C LYS A 101 6.20 24.37 15.78
N ILE A 102 7.12 24.99 15.03
CA ILE A 102 8.41 24.42 14.65
C ILE A 102 9.50 25.29 15.31
N ASP A 103 10.62 24.64 15.68
CA ASP A 103 11.76 25.37 16.22
C ASP A 103 12.27 26.44 15.25
N GLU A 104 12.57 27.65 15.78
CA GLU A 104 13.02 28.78 14.99
C GLU A 104 14.29 28.46 14.19
N ALA A 105 15.22 27.68 14.76
CA ALA A 105 16.45 27.29 14.09
C ALA A 105 16.18 26.41 12.85
N GLU A 106 15.19 25.54 12.91
CA GLU A 106 14.79 24.71 11.78
C GLU A 106 14.12 25.54 10.68
N VAL A 107 13.20 26.43 11.06
CA VAL A 107 12.57 27.35 10.09
C VAL A 107 13.61 28.23 9.43
N ARG A 108 14.57 28.79 10.20
CA ARG A 108 15.68 29.64 9.72
C ARG A 108 16.51 28.86 8.68
N LYS A 109 16.90 27.66 8.97
CA LYS A 109 17.65 26.79 8.02
C LYS A 109 16.94 26.63 6.68
N ARG A 110 15.61 26.52 6.68
CA ARG A 110 14.80 26.37 5.46
C ARG A 110 14.61 27.70 4.72
N VAL A 111 14.37 28.78 5.46
CA VAL A 111 14.19 30.14 4.89
C VAL A 111 15.48 30.68 4.27
N GLU A 112 16.64 30.42 4.89
CA GLU A 112 17.95 30.88 4.41
C GLU A 112 18.54 29.98 3.32
N LYS A 113 18.00 28.80 3.09
CA LYS A 113 18.46 27.88 2.03
C LYS A 113 18.20 28.50 0.66
N ILE A 114 19.26 28.69 -0.10
CA ILE A 114 19.20 29.20 -1.48
C ILE A 114 18.62 28.09 -2.38
N SER A 115 17.32 28.05 -2.50
CA SER A 115 16.58 27.12 -3.35
C SER A 115 15.46 27.86 -4.08
N SER A 116 15.00 27.24 -5.14
CA SER A 116 13.90 27.79 -5.93
C SER A 116 12.55 27.73 -5.19
N ILE A 117 12.37 26.69 -4.36
CA ILE A 117 11.25 26.50 -3.44
C ILE A 117 11.72 25.53 -2.36
N GLU A 118 11.39 25.79 -1.10
CA GLU A 118 11.68 24.91 0.01
C GLU A 118 10.40 24.66 0.80
N ILE A 119 10.05 23.40 1.01
CA ILE A 119 8.87 23.03 1.79
C ILE A 119 9.22 23.19 3.28
N VAL A 120 8.46 24.01 4.00
CA VAL A 120 8.60 24.20 5.45
C VAL A 120 7.80 23.16 6.21
N LYS A 121 6.52 22.99 5.86
CA LYS A 121 5.65 21.98 6.49
C LYS A 121 4.55 21.56 5.54
N THR A 122 4.28 20.26 5.52
CA THR A 122 3.13 19.64 4.84
C THR A 122 2.02 19.34 5.86
N ASN A 123 0.83 19.03 5.37
CA ASN A 123 -0.32 18.62 6.19
C ASN A 123 -0.70 19.63 7.28
N VAL A 124 -0.54 20.93 7.00
CA VAL A 124 -0.98 22.03 7.88
C VAL A 124 -2.50 22.16 7.76
N GLU A 125 -3.19 22.37 8.88
CA GLU A 125 -4.64 22.59 8.88
C GLU A 125 -4.99 23.82 8.03
N LYS A 126 -6.13 23.72 7.31
CA LYS A 126 -6.57 24.79 6.40
C LYS A 126 -6.70 26.14 7.11
N SER A 127 -7.25 26.17 8.33
CA SER A 127 -7.36 27.38 9.16
C SER A 127 -6.01 28.08 9.37
N THR A 128 -5.00 27.32 9.77
CA THR A 128 -3.64 27.84 9.96
C THR A 128 -3.01 28.29 8.64
N GLY A 129 -3.27 27.54 7.55
CA GLY A 129 -2.82 27.92 6.22
C GLY A 129 -3.45 29.25 5.75
N ASP A 130 -4.74 29.44 5.99
CA ASP A 130 -5.45 30.67 5.63
C ASP A 130 -4.94 31.87 6.46
N GLU A 131 -4.69 31.67 7.76
CA GLU A 131 -4.07 32.73 8.61
C GLU A 131 -2.69 33.14 8.08
N ILE A 132 -1.85 32.21 7.67
CA ILE A 132 -0.52 32.51 7.09
C ILE A 132 -0.69 33.24 5.74
N ARG A 133 -1.67 32.85 4.92
CA ARG A 133 -1.97 33.49 3.63
C ARG A 133 -2.42 34.94 3.82
N GLU A 134 -3.25 35.20 4.82
CA GLU A 134 -3.72 36.58 5.15
C GLU A 134 -2.58 37.52 5.53
N CYS A 135 -1.51 37.01 6.15
CA CYS A 135 -0.33 37.82 6.46
C CYS A 135 0.41 38.33 5.21
N SER A 136 0.14 37.80 4.04
CA SER A 136 0.64 38.24 2.72
C SER A 136 2.15 38.51 2.68
N LEU A 137 2.97 37.70 3.34
CA LEU A 137 4.43 37.85 3.37
C LEU A 137 5.06 37.43 2.04
N ALA A 138 5.87 38.31 1.46
CA ALA A 138 6.57 38.03 0.21
C ALA A 138 7.49 36.80 0.36
N GLY A 139 7.39 35.86 -0.57
CA GLY A 139 8.20 34.64 -0.58
C GLY A 139 7.62 33.46 0.23
N VAL A 140 6.49 33.68 0.94
CA VAL A 140 5.74 32.56 1.56
C VAL A 140 4.62 32.12 0.63
N LYS A 141 4.56 30.83 0.33
CA LYS A 141 3.50 30.21 -0.49
C LYS A 141 2.70 29.23 0.37
N VAL A 142 1.39 29.29 0.21
CA VAL A 142 0.43 28.41 0.88
C VAL A 142 -0.38 27.71 -0.19
N ASP A 143 0.01 26.50 -0.52
CA ASP A 143 -0.66 25.68 -1.53
C ASP A 143 -1.67 24.74 -0.86
N GLU A 144 -2.88 24.66 -1.40
CA GLU A 144 -3.88 23.68 -0.95
C GLU A 144 -3.43 22.27 -1.35
N ASP A 145 -3.57 21.33 -0.41
CA ASP A 145 -3.23 19.93 -0.56
C ASP A 145 -4.32 19.07 0.06
N TYR A 146 -4.24 17.77 -0.15
CA TYR A 146 -5.18 16.79 0.39
C TYR A 146 -4.45 15.76 1.24
N LYS A 147 -4.93 15.56 2.46
CA LYS A 147 -4.52 14.46 3.33
C LYS A 147 -5.62 13.40 3.35
N ARG A 148 -5.25 12.15 3.14
CA ARG A 148 -6.19 11.04 3.26
C ARG A 148 -6.71 10.93 4.69
N TYR A 149 -8.00 10.67 4.84
CA TYR A 149 -8.69 10.60 6.12
C TYR A 149 -9.63 9.40 6.18
N TYR A 150 -9.57 8.67 7.27
CA TYR A 150 -10.35 7.46 7.51
C TYR A 150 -11.29 7.69 8.69
N PRO A 151 -12.60 7.99 8.43
CA PRO A 151 -13.56 8.34 9.48
C PRO A 151 -13.78 7.25 10.52
N CYS A 152 -13.61 5.98 10.11
CA CYS A 152 -13.82 4.82 10.98
C CYS A 152 -12.54 4.36 11.70
N GLY A 153 -11.44 5.13 11.64
CA GLY A 153 -10.19 4.85 12.35
C GLY A 153 -9.60 3.49 12.00
N SER A 154 -9.67 2.54 12.91
CA SER A 154 -9.08 1.20 12.75
C SER A 154 -9.97 0.18 12.04
N LEU A 155 -11.22 0.53 11.69
CA LEU A 155 -12.16 -0.42 11.10
C LEU A 155 -11.67 -0.93 9.75
N ALA A 156 -11.55 -2.26 9.59
CA ALA A 156 -11.07 -2.92 8.37
C ALA A 156 -9.70 -2.39 7.87
N SER A 157 -8.81 -2.00 8.78
CA SER A 157 -7.54 -1.34 8.46
C SER A 157 -6.69 -2.13 7.47
N LYS A 158 -6.65 -3.45 7.61
CA LYS A 158 -5.86 -4.36 6.75
C LYS A 158 -6.51 -4.66 5.39
N VAL A 159 -7.76 -4.22 5.19
CA VAL A 159 -8.49 -4.31 3.93
C VAL A 159 -8.41 -3.00 3.17
N ILE A 160 -8.84 -1.90 3.80
CA ILE A 160 -8.84 -0.58 3.20
C ILE A 160 -7.40 -0.18 2.86
N GLY A 161 -6.50 -0.34 3.81
CA GLY A 161 -5.13 0.13 3.68
C GLY A 161 -5.01 1.64 3.85
N PHE A 162 -3.82 2.17 3.61
CA PHE A 162 -3.53 3.59 3.80
C PHE A 162 -2.63 4.14 2.71
N THR A 163 -2.51 5.47 2.68
CA THR A 163 -1.64 6.20 1.77
C THR A 163 -0.41 6.75 2.47
N GLY A 164 0.68 6.89 1.74
CA GLY A 164 1.88 7.60 2.18
C GLY A 164 1.69 9.12 2.21
N GLY A 165 2.74 9.83 2.60
CA GLY A 165 2.76 11.30 2.67
C GLY A 165 2.58 12.00 1.31
N ASP A 166 2.89 11.31 0.23
CA ASP A 166 2.69 11.74 -1.17
C ASP A 166 1.30 11.37 -1.73
N ASN A 167 0.39 10.88 -0.88
CA ASN A 167 -0.95 10.42 -1.24
C ASN A 167 -0.99 9.16 -2.14
N GLN A 168 0.12 8.41 -2.24
CA GLN A 168 0.18 7.13 -2.93
C GLN A 168 -0.27 6.00 -2.01
N GLY A 169 -1.06 5.06 -2.50
CA GLY A 169 -1.49 3.87 -1.75
C GLY A 169 -0.32 2.96 -1.40
N ILE A 170 -0.24 2.52 -0.13
CA ILE A 170 0.85 1.66 0.38
C ILE A 170 0.39 0.20 0.49
N ILE A 171 -0.77 -0.04 1.08
CA ILE A 171 -1.33 -1.40 1.25
C ILE A 171 -2.84 -1.42 0.94
N GLY A 172 -3.44 -2.60 0.94
CA GLY A 172 -4.89 -2.82 0.84
C GLY A 172 -5.49 -2.34 -0.47
N LEU A 173 -6.74 -1.90 -0.41
CA LEU A 173 -7.48 -1.37 -1.56
C LEU A 173 -6.89 -0.05 -2.07
N GLU A 174 -6.28 0.74 -1.18
CA GLU A 174 -5.60 1.98 -1.56
C GLU A 174 -4.50 1.75 -2.59
N VAL A 175 -3.67 0.72 -2.44
CA VAL A 175 -2.63 0.40 -3.42
C VAL A 175 -3.20 -0.37 -4.62
N LYS A 176 -4.18 -1.25 -4.39
CA LYS A 176 -4.76 -2.06 -5.47
C LYS A 176 -5.45 -1.23 -6.53
N TYR A 177 -6.17 -0.20 -6.08
CA TYR A 177 -6.95 0.69 -6.94
C TYR A 177 -6.29 2.07 -7.12
N GLU A 178 -4.96 2.15 -6.94
CA GLU A 178 -4.19 3.40 -7.06
C GLU A 178 -4.51 4.18 -8.32
N GLU A 179 -4.49 3.53 -9.49
CA GLU A 179 -4.75 4.18 -10.79
C GLU A 179 -6.16 4.79 -10.90
N ILE A 180 -7.14 4.22 -10.19
CA ILE A 180 -8.54 4.68 -10.19
C ILE A 180 -8.72 5.79 -9.17
N LEU A 181 -8.16 5.59 -7.96
CA LEU A 181 -8.37 6.48 -6.82
C LEU A 181 -7.54 7.76 -6.92
N ARG A 182 -6.33 7.72 -7.46
CA ARG A 182 -5.37 8.84 -7.44
C ARG A 182 -5.84 10.07 -8.21
N GLY A 183 -6.60 9.88 -9.30
CA GLY A 183 -6.93 10.95 -10.23
C GLY A 183 -5.74 11.40 -11.08
N GLN A 184 -5.85 12.57 -11.71
CA GLN A 184 -4.79 13.16 -12.50
C GLN A 184 -4.40 14.51 -11.91
N PRO A 185 -3.13 14.74 -11.58
CA PRO A 185 -2.70 16.01 -11.03
C PRO A 185 -2.89 17.15 -12.03
N GLY A 186 -3.22 18.31 -11.53
CA GLY A 186 -3.21 19.55 -12.28
C GLY A 186 -1.83 20.20 -12.25
N LYS A 187 -1.68 21.28 -13.02
CA LYS A 187 -0.41 22.00 -13.15
C LYS A 187 -0.62 23.50 -13.06
N ILE A 188 0.27 24.17 -12.37
CA ILE A 188 0.40 25.62 -12.36
C ILE A 188 1.68 25.96 -13.10
N LEU A 189 1.54 26.67 -14.21
CA LEU A 189 2.66 27.19 -14.99
C LEU A 189 2.82 28.68 -14.63
N THR A 190 3.90 29.01 -13.95
CA THR A 190 4.29 30.40 -13.64
C THR A 190 5.50 30.78 -14.46
N THR A 191 5.48 32.02 -15.02
CA THR A 191 6.65 32.55 -15.73
C THR A 191 7.52 33.31 -14.75
N THR A 192 8.81 32.95 -14.72
CA THR A 192 9.81 33.55 -13.84
C THR A 192 10.85 34.32 -14.64
N ASP A 193 11.47 35.34 -14.05
CA ASP A 193 12.64 36.02 -14.60
C ASP A 193 13.91 35.14 -14.48
N ALA A 194 15.04 35.61 -14.99
CA ALA A 194 16.32 34.92 -14.92
C ALA A 194 16.84 34.70 -13.48
N ARG A 195 16.24 35.35 -12.49
CA ARG A 195 16.54 35.19 -11.05
C ARG A 195 15.54 34.26 -10.35
N GLY A 196 14.56 33.72 -11.08
CA GLY A 196 13.53 32.85 -10.52
C GLY A 196 12.39 33.58 -9.78
N VAL A 197 12.28 34.92 -9.97
CA VAL A 197 11.18 35.71 -9.41
C VAL A 197 10.00 35.67 -10.38
N GLU A 198 8.80 35.42 -9.84
CA GLU A 198 7.55 35.39 -10.63
C GLU A 198 7.28 36.77 -11.26
N ILE A 199 6.90 36.75 -12.54
CA ILE A 199 6.56 37.95 -13.29
C ILE A 199 5.04 38.14 -13.26
N ASP A 200 4.53 38.93 -12.30
CA ASP A 200 3.09 39.19 -12.07
C ASP A 200 2.29 39.58 -13.32
N LYS A 201 2.95 40.13 -14.36
CA LYS A 201 2.30 40.66 -15.56
C LYS A 201 1.91 39.61 -16.60
N LEU A 202 2.43 38.39 -16.52
CA LEU A 202 2.21 37.35 -17.55
C LEU A 202 1.12 36.35 -17.16
N GLY A 203 0.63 36.39 -15.94
CA GLY A 203 -0.43 35.54 -15.42
C GLY A 203 0.01 34.09 -15.16
N GLU A 204 -0.70 33.44 -14.28
CA GLU A 204 -0.57 32.00 -14.05
C GLU A 204 -1.48 31.24 -15.02
N THR A 205 -0.95 30.25 -15.73
CA THR A 205 -1.77 29.28 -16.45
C THR A 205 -2.02 28.10 -15.52
N ARG A 206 -3.31 27.83 -15.23
CA ARG A 206 -3.70 26.78 -14.30
C ARG A 206 -4.49 25.69 -15.02
N GLU A 207 -3.93 24.50 -15.08
CA GLU A 207 -4.64 23.29 -15.48
C GLU A 207 -5.25 22.67 -14.23
N LYS A 208 -6.58 22.51 -14.21
CA LYS A 208 -7.27 21.94 -13.04
C LYS A 208 -6.97 20.44 -12.92
N PRO A 209 -6.78 19.92 -11.72
CA PRO A 209 -6.66 18.48 -11.51
C PRO A 209 -7.99 17.77 -11.85
N ILE A 210 -7.88 16.51 -12.24
CA ILE A 210 -9.04 15.63 -12.41
C ILE A 210 -9.10 14.71 -11.19
N GLU A 211 -10.17 14.83 -10.42
CA GLU A 211 -10.38 14.05 -9.21
C GLU A 211 -10.40 12.53 -9.50
N GLY A 212 -9.95 11.74 -8.54
CA GLY A 212 -10.03 10.29 -8.60
C GLY A 212 -11.47 9.79 -8.55
N LYS A 213 -11.71 8.60 -9.10
CA LYS A 213 -13.03 7.96 -9.06
C LYS A 213 -13.21 7.26 -7.72
N SER A 214 -14.42 7.39 -7.15
CA SER A 214 -14.77 6.70 -5.92
C SER A 214 -14.98 5.20 -6.14
N LEU A 215 -14.65 4.41 -5.12
CA LEU A 215 -14.76 2.96 -5.10
C LEU A 215 -15.86 2.55 -4.11
N ILE A 216 -16.85 1.79 -4.57
CA ILE A 216 -17.85 1.15 -3.70
C ILE A 216 -17.44 -0.31 -3.53
N ILE A 217 -17.33 -0.76 -2.29
CA ILE A 217 -16.89 -2.12 -1.95
C ILE A 217 -18.03 -2.93 -1.33
N SER A 218 -17.90 -4.25 -1.32
CA SER A 218 -18.92 -5.16 -0.78
C SER A 218 -18.97 -5.20 0.76
N LEU A 219 -17.97 -4.67 1.47
CA LEU A 219 -18.01 -4.59 2.93
C LEU A 219 -19.21 -3.75 3.40
N ASP A 220 -19.89 -4.24 4.45
CA ASP A 220 -20.93 -3.51 5.17
C ASP A 220 -20.36 -3.10 6.53
N VAL A 221 -20.30 -1.80 6.79
CA VAL A 221 -19.70 -1.26 8.02
C VAL A 221 -20.36 -1.83 9.27
N ASN A 222 -21.68 -2.00 9.29
CA ASN A 222 -22.36 -2.50 10.47
C ASN A 222 -22.03 -3.97 10.74
N ILE A 223 -21.92 -4.78 9.68
CA ILE A 223 -21.50 -6.19 9.79
C ILE A 223 -20.05 -6.27 10.23
N GLN A 224 -19.19 -5.42 9.66
CA GLN A 224 -17.77 -5.34 9.99
C GLN A 224 -17.56 -4.93 11.46
N GLU A 225 -18.25 -3.89 11.95
CA GLU A 225 -18.19 -3.44 13.35
C GLU A 225 -18.65 -4.54 14.33
N PHE A 226 -19.78 -5.19 14.03
CA PHE A 226 -20.29 -6.29 14.87
C PHE A 226 -19.32 -7.47 14.91
N ALA A 227 -18.78 -7.85 13.76
CA ALA A 227 -17.78 -8.92 13.68
C ALA A 227 -16.48 -8.55 14.42
N GLN A 228 -16.03 -7.28 14.32
CA GLN A 228 -14.84 -6.80 15.02
C GLN A 228 -15.02 -6.82 16.54
N GLN A 229 -16.18 -6.36 17.05
CA GLN A 229 -16.50 -6.44 18.48
C GLN A 229 -16.51 -7.88 18.97
N SER A 230 -17.10 -8.78 18.18
CA SER A 230 -17.11 -10.22 18.49
C SER A 230 -15.70 -10.82 18.53
N ALA A 231 -14.85 -10.44 17.57
CA ALA A 231 -13.46 -10.88 17.50
C ALA A 231 -12.64 -10.39 18.70
N LEU A 232 -12.78 -9.11 19.08
CA LEU A 232 -12.13 -8.53 20.26
C LEU A 232 -12.54 -9.26 21.56
N LYS A 233 -13.83 -9.52 21.73
CA LYS A 233 -14.33 -10.27 22.87
C LYS A 233 -13.73 -11.68 22.94
N VAL A 234 -13.67 -12.39 21.82
CA VAL A 234 -13.06 -13.73 21.76
C VAL A 234 -11.54 -13.64 22.05
N MET A 235 -10.86 -12.65 21.50
CA MET A 235 -9.45 -12.43 21.74
C MET A 235 -9.14 -12.25 23.24
N GLU A 236 -9.94 -11.43 23.92
CA GLU A 236 -9.81 -11.19 25.35
C GLU A 236 -10.18 -12.44 26.19
N GLU A 237 -11.35 -13.05 25.96
CA GLU A 237 -11.83 -14.21 26.73
C GLU A 237 -10.93 -15.46 26.57
N LYS A 238 -10.32 -15.63 25.40
CA LYS A 238 -9.46 -16.80 25.10
C LYS A 238 -7.97 -16.50 25.20
N GLN A 239 -7.58 -15.26 25.52
CA GLN A 239 -6.21 -14.81 25.54
C GLN A 239 -5.49 -15.18 24.23
N ALA A 240 -6.18 -14.96 23.10
CA ALA A 240 -5.67 -15.26 21.78
C ALA A 240 -4.78 -14.10 21.28
N GLU A 241 -3.66 -14.41 20.65
CA GLU A 241 -2.77 -13.39 20.06
C GLU A 241 -3.46 -12.64 18.92
N ARG A 242 -4.34 -13.32 18.18
CA ARG A 242 -5.09 -12.76 17.07
C ARG A 242 -6.37 -13.54 16.80
N VAL A 243 -7.38 -12.84 16.26
CA VAL A 243 -8.63 -13.45 15.79
C VAL A 243 -8.95 -12.87 14.42
N SER A 244 -9.29 -13.74 13.48
CA SER A 244 -9.75 -13.35 12.14
C SER A 244 -11.18 -13.86 11.90
N ILE A 245 -12.03 -13.01 11.32
CA ILE A 245 -13.39 -13.36 10.92
C ILE A 245 -13.58 -12.92 9.47
N LEU A 246 -13.96 -13.86 8.61
CA LEU A 246 -14.31 -13.61 7.22
C LEU A 246 -15.75 -14.01 6.97
N LEU A 247 -16.59 -13.06 6.56
CA LEU A 247 -17.99 -13.27 6.21
C LEU A 247 -18.19 -13.02 4.72
N MET A 248 -18.68 -14.04 4.03
CA MET A 248 -18.87 -14.04 2.58
C MET A 248 -20.29 -14.47 2.22
N ASN A 249 -20.87 -13.87 1.19
CA ASN A 249 -22.07 -14.36 0.55
C ASN A 249 -21.73 -15.61 -0.30
N PRO A 250 -22.28 -16.80 0.04
CA PRO A 250 -21.96 -18.01 -0.69
C PRO A 250 -22.56 -18.08 -2.10
N GLN A 251 -23.44 -17.15 -2.48
CA GLN A 251 -24.09 -17.15 -3.79
C GLN A 251 -23.28 -16.39 -4.85
N ASN A 252 -22.59 -15.33 -4.47
CA ASN A 252 -21.87 -14.45 -5.41
C ASN A 252 -20.42 -14.16 -5.02
N GLY A 253 -19.96 -14.60 -3.84
CA GLY A 253 -18.59 -14.40 -3.38
C GLY A 253 -18.30 -13.02 -2.79
N GLU A 254 -19.29 -12.15 -2.63
CA GLU A 254 -19.12 -10.86 -1.97
C GLU A 254 -18.69 -11.02 -0.51
N ILE A 255 -17.65 -10.27 -0.12
CA ILE A 255 -17.16 -10.26 1.26
C ILE A 255 -17.86 -9.13 2.01
N TYR A 256 -18.69 -9.49 2.99
CA TYR A 256 -19.40 -8.51 3.83
C TYR A 256 -18.59 -8.02 5.02
N ALA A 257 -17.69 -8.85 5.54
CA ALA A 257 -16.74 -8.47 6.58
C ALA A 257 -15.42 -9.26 6.45
N CYS A 258 -14.31 -8.58 6.72
CA CYS A 258 -12.97 -9.18 6.83
C CYS A 258 -12.26 -8.52 8.01
N VAL A 259 -12.36 -9.15 9.18
CA VAL A 259 -11.81 -8.68 10.44
C VAL A 259 -10.52 -9.39 10.78
N ASN A 260 -9.55 -8.65 11.30
CA ASN A 260 -8.24 -9.19 11.70
C ASN A 260 -7.73 -8.43 12.93
N VAL A 261 -8.21 -8.77 14.12
CA VAL A 261 -7.77 -8.12 15.35
C VAL A 261 -6.45 -8.72 15.86
N PRO A 262 -5.53 -7.88 16.41
CA PRO A 262 -5.63 -6.45 16.56
C PRO A 262 -5.52 -5.68 15.24
N GLU A 263 -6.35 -4.66 15.09
CA GLU A 263 -6.30 -3.69 13.99
C GLU A 263 -5.39 -2.51 14.37
N PHE A 264 -5.04 -1.64 13.42
CA PHE A 264 -4.27 -0.41 13.64
C PHE A 264 -5.03 0.82 13.15
N ASP A 265 -4.70 2.02 13.64
CA ASP A 265 -5.34 3.25 13.18
C ASP A 265 -4.83 3.64 11.78
N LEU A 266 -5.74 3.73 10.81
CA LEU A 266 -5.45 4.14 9.44
C LEU A 266 -4.98 5.60 9.34
N ASN A 267 -5.34 6.46 10.30
CA ASN A 267 -4.90 7.85 10.33
C ASN A 267 -3.49 8.01 10.90
N ASP A 268 -2.99 6.96 11.61
CA ASP A 268 -1.62 6.90 12.16
C ASP A 268 -1.01 5.50 11.94
N PRO A 269 -0.78 5.09 10.70
CA PRO A 269 -0.40 3.70 10.36
C PRO A 269 1.05 3.34 10.69
N PHE A 270 1.89 4.32 11.05
CA PHE A 270 3.32 4.12 11.35
C PHE A 270 3.63 4.00 12.85
N THR A 271 2.59 4.16 13.69
CA THR A 271 2.68 3.90 15.13
C THR A 271 2.34 2.44 15.40
N LEU A 272 3.26 1.73 16.05
CA LEU A 272 3.06 0.33 16.42
C LEU A 272 1.97 0.22 17.49
N THR A 273 1.18 -0.86 17.45
CA THR A 273 0.27 -1.22 18.54
C THR A 273 1.05 -1.54 19.83
N ASP A 274 0.41 -1.42 20.99
CA ASP A 274 1.04 -1.59 22.30
C ASP A 274 1.79 -2.93 22.41
N ASP A 275 1.19 -4.03 21.93
CA ASP A 275 1.79 -5.36 21.95
C ASP A 275 3.09 -5.43 21.13
N LEU A 276 3.11 -4.78 19.95
CA LEU A 276 4.30 -4.76 19.10
C LEU A 276 5.37 -3.78 19.63
N ASN A 277 4.95 -2.70 20.30
CA ASN A 277 5.87 -1.82 21.02
C ASN A 277 6.56 -2.55 22.19
N MET A 278 5.83 -3.39 22.94
CA MET A 278 6.43 -4.24 23.97
C MET A 278 7.49 -5.18 23.37
N GLN A 279 7.18 -5.85 22.26
CA GLN A 279 8.13 -6.72 21.56
C GLN A 279 9.38 -5.96 21.06
N LEU A 280 9.22 -4.71 20.65
CA LEU A 280 10.33 -3.85 20.26
C LEU A 280 11.21 -3.51 21.46
N ASN A 281 10.59 -3.15 22.59
CA ASN A 281 11.27 -2.79 23.85
C ASN A 281 11.96 -4.00 24.53
N GLU A 282 11.33 -5.17 24.52
CA GLU A 282 11.93 -6.43 25.04
C GLU A 282 13.18 -6.83 24.28
N SER A 283 13.33 -6.39 23.05
CA SER A 283 14.55 -6.57 22.24
C SER A 283 15.73 -5.72 22.73
N GLY A 284 15.60 -4.97 23.84
CA GLY A 284 16.65 -4.12 24.44
C GLY A 284 16.81 -2.75 23.79
N ILE A 285 15.77 -2.29 23.09
CA ILE A 285 15.78 -1.07 22.30
C ILE A 285 14.91 -0.02 22.98
N THR A 286 15.55 0.95 23.66
CA THR A 286 14.87 2.16 24.11
C THR A 286 14.81 3.14 22.95
N ILE A 287 13.62 3.47 22.48
CA ILE A 287 13.42 4.59 21.52
C ILE A 287 13.55 5.87 22.35
N PRO A 288 14.46 6.79 22.02
CA PRO A 288 14.43 8.14 22.61
C PRO A 288 13.09 8.78 22.18
N SER A 289 12.41 9.41 23.13
CA SER A 289 11.23 10.24 22.88
C SER A 289 11.51 11.23 21.74
N GLU A 290 10.52 11.42 20.89
CA GLU A 290 10.47 12.22 19.67
C GLU A 290 11.15 13.61 19.79
N ASP A 291 12.49 13.64 19.67
CA ASP A 291 13.23 14.85 19.32
C ASP A 291 13.92 14.61 17.99
N HIS A 292 13.39 15.27 16.96
CA HIS A 292 13.84 15.20 15.59
C HIS A 292 15.29 15.71 15.42
N ASN A 293 16.25 14.85 15.61
CA ASN A 293 17.61 15.08 15.15
C ASN A 293 18.14 13.82 14.43
N GLU A 294 18.02 13.84 13.10
CA GLU A 294 18.39 12.76 12.17
C GLU A 294 19.88 12.38 12.13
N GLN A 295 20.72 12.88 13.01
CA GLN A 295 22.19 12.69 12.92
C GLN A 295 22.84 11.90 14.07
N SER A 296 22.09 11.29 14.98
CA SER A 296 22.64 10.46 16.07
C SER A 296 22.08 9.04 16.16
N GLU A 297 21.62 8.46 15.05
CA GLU A 297 21.38 7.01 14.99
C GLU A 297 22.69 6.23 14.97
N LEU A 298 23.36 6.16 16.12
CA LEU A 298 24.31 5.09 16.32
C LEU A 298 23.51 3.79 16.35
N ALA A 299 23.67 3.01 15.28
CA ALA A 299 23.06 1.72 15.09
C ALA A 299 23.41 0.78 16.29
N VAL A 300 22.53 0.74 17.29
CA VAL A 300 22.58 -0.32 18.30
C VAL A 300 22.10 -1.58 17.60
N GLN A 301 23.03 -2.47 17.27
CA GLN A 301 22.71 -3.78 16.68
C GLN A 301 22.02 -4.64 17.74
N THR A 302 20.87 -5.19 17.38
CA THR A 302 20.17 -6.21 18.17
C THR A 302 21.00 -7.50 18.21
N ALA A 303 20.66 -8.42 19.11
CA ALA A 303 21.24 -9.78 19.15
C ALA A 303 21.13 -10.55 17.81
N SER A 304 20.26 -10.11 16.90
CA SER A 304 20.09 -10.65 15.54
C SER A 304 20.89 -9.89 14.45
N GLY A 305 21.69 -8.89 14.80
CA GLY A 305 22.51 -8.12 13.86
C GLY A 305 21.74 -7.09 13.01
N LYS A 306 20.45 -6.82 13.32
CA LYS A 306 19.61 -5.84 12.61
C LYS A 306 19.62 -4.49 13.32
N THR A 307 19.44 -3.42 12.55
CA THR A 307 19.27 -2.06 13.08
C THR A 307 17.88 -1.87 13.69
N ASN A 308 17.73 -0.89 14.59
CA ASN A 308 16.44 -0.54 15.19
C ASN A 308 15.39 -0.18 14.14
N THR A 309 15.80 0.54 13.11
CA THR A 309 14.93 0.94 11.98
C THR A 309 14.43 -0.27 11.20
N GLU A 310 15.31 -1.23 10.91
CA GLU A 310 14.91 -2.47 10.20
C GLU A 310 13.94 -3.30 11.05
N ARG A 311 14.17 -3.39 12.35
CA ARG A 311 13.26 -4.12 13.25
C ARG A 311 11.88 -3.44 13.35
N LYS A 312 11.84 -2.12 13.52
CA LYS A 312 10.59 -1.36 13.50
C LYS A 312 9.83 -1.58 12.20
N GLN A 313 10.52 -1.55 11.05
CA GLN A 313 9.91 -1.77 9.75
C GLN A 313 9.36 -3.21 9.61
N GLU A 314 10.03 -4.22 10.16
CA GLU A 314 9.50 -5.59 10.18
C GLU A 314 8.21 -5.70 10.98
N LEU A 315 8.17 -5.07 12.18
CA LEU A 315 6.97 -5.06 13.01
C LEU A 315 5.82 -4.28 12.37
N LEU A 316 6.10 -3.16 11.69
CA LEU A 316 5.11 -2.45 10.90
C LEU A 316 4.56 -3.32 9.77
N ASN A 317 5.43 -4.02 9.03
CA ASN A 317 5.00 -4.94 7.98
C ASN A 317 4.15 -6.10 8.53
N GLN A 318 4.48 -6.58 9.74
CA GLN A 318 3.66 -7.58 10.44
C GLN A 318 2.29 -7.03 10.83
N MET A 319 2.23 -5.80 11.37
CA MET A 319 1.01 -5.12 11.76
C MET A 319 0.05 -4.90 10.58
N TRP A 320 0.60 -4.49 9.43
CA TRP A 320 -0.18 -4.20 8.22
C TRP A 320 -0.66 -5.45 7.48
N ARG A 321 -0.10 -6.61 7.79
CA ARG A 321 -0.41 -7.87 7.11
C ARG A 321 -1.86 -8.29 7.34
N ASN A 322 -2.54 -8.75 6.29
CA ASN A 322 -3.88 -9.31 6.35
C ASN A 322 -3.81 -10.84 6.47
N PRO A 323 -3.98 -11.42 7.66
CA PRO A 323 -3.87 -12.87 7.85
C PRO A 323 -4.87 -13.69 7.03
N CYS A 324 -6.06 -13.14 6.73
CA CYS A 324 -7.05 -13.86 5.91
C CYS A 324 -6.55 -14.17 4.48
N LEU A 325 -5.57 -13.41 4.00
CA LEU A 325 -5.08 -13.47 2.62
C LEU A 325 -3.60 -13.79 2.52
N ASN A 326 -2.79 -13.18 3.41
CA ASN A 326 -1.35 -13.25 3.29
C ASN A 326 -0.73 -14.42 4.07
N ASP A 327 -1.49 -15.05 4.98
CA ASP A 327 -1.04 -16.17 5.79
C ASP A 327 -1.69 -17.47 5.31
N THR A 328 -0.94 -18.56 5.45
CA THR A 328 -1.44 -19.90 5.19
C THR A 328 -1.49 -20.70 6.48
N TYR A 329 -2.43 -21.62 6.58
CA TYR A 329 -2.61 -22.48 7.74
C TYR A 329 -3.07 -23.87 7.33
N GLU A 330 -2.88 -24.85 8.19
CA GLU A 330 -3.46 -26.19 8.00
C GLU A 330 -4.96 -26.12 8.35
N PRO A 331 -5.88 -26.37 7.39
CA PRO A 331 -7.32 -26.19 7.60
C PRO A 331 -7.92 -27.19 8.60
N GLY A 332 -7.22 -28.28 8.88
CA GLY A 332 -7.66 -29.30 9.81
C GLY A 332 -9.02 -29.90 9.41
N SER A 333 -9.86 -30.20 10.41
CA SER A 333 -11.11 -30.93 10.22
C SER A 333 -12.15 -30.22 9.35
N THR A 334 -12.04 -28.92 9.12
CA THR A 334 -12.91 -28.20 8.18
C THR A 334 -12.73 -28.67 6.75
N PHE A 335 -11.53 -29.15 6.43
CA PHE A 335 -11.18 -29.69 5.13
C PHE A 335 -11.82 -31.05 4.80
N LYS A 336 -12.28 -31.79 5.82
CA LYS A 336 -12.93 -33.09 5.65
C LYS A 336 -14.16 -33.03 4.73
N ILE A 337 -14.80 -31.88 4.62
CA ILE A 337 -15.91 -31.63 3.68
C ILE A 337 -15.47 -31.91 2.24
N ILE A 338 -14.27 -31.50 1.87
CA ILE A 338 -13.71 -31.70 0.53
C ILE A 338 -13.43 -33.21 0.29
N THR A 339 -12.81 -33.86 1.26
CA THR A 339 -12.55 -35.32 1.18
C THR A 339 -13.85 -36.12 1.12
N MET A 340 -14.87 -35.70 1.88
CA MET A 340 -16.19 -36.30 1.85
C MET A 340 -16.85 -36.14 0.47
N ALA A 341 -16.88 -34.94 -0.08
CA ALA A 341 -17.45 -34.65 -1.38
C ALA A 341 -16.74 -35.46 -2.49
N ALA A 342 -15.40 -35.44 -2.47
CA ALA A 342 -14.58 -36.22 -3.43
C ALA A 342 -14.83 -37.72 -3.32
N GLY A 343 -14.94 -38.25 -2.09
CA GLY A 343 -15.19 -39.67 -1.86
C GLY A 343 -16.56 -40.12 -2.35
N LEU A 344 -17.59 -39.35 -2.09
CA LEU A 344 -18.96 -39.61 -2.53
C LEU A 344 -19.07 -39.54 -4.08
N GLU A 345 -18.55 -38.44 -4.66
CA GLU A 345 -18.60 -38.22 -6.11
C GLU A 345 -17.82 -39.30 -6.89
N ALA A 346 -16.66 -39.72 -6.37
CA ALA A 346 -15.87 -40.77 -6.96
C ALA A 346 -16.45 -42.19 -6.73
N GLY A 347 -17.52 -42.33 -5.93
CA GLY A 347 -18.13 -43.58 -5.58
C GLY A 347 -17.24 -44.53 -4.76
N VAL A 348 -16.20 -44.00 -4.06
CA VAL A 348 -15.31 -44.82 -3.23
C VAL A 348 -15.80 -45.02 -1.82
N VAL A 349 -16.84 -44.29 -1.45
CA VAL A 349 -17.56 -44.41 -0.19
C VAL A 349 -19.03 -44.08 -0.38
N SER A 350 -19.88 -44.74 0.40
CA SER A 350 -21.33 -44.46 0.50
C SER A 350 -21.72 -44.15 1.94
N PRO A 351 -22.84 -43.45 2.18
CA PRO A 351 -23.29 -43.06 3.54
C PRO A 351 -23.41 -44.27 4.51
N GLY A 352 -23.74 -45.46 3.99
CA GLY A 352 -23.92 -46.68 4.77
C GLY A 352 -22.66 -47.49 5.05
N ASP A 353 -21.54 -47.11 4.41
CA ASP A 353 -20.26 -47.87 4.57
C ASP A 353 -19.80 -47.85 6.02
N ARG A 354 -19.36 -49.03 6.51
CA ARG A 354 -18.94 -49.20 7.89
C ARG A 354 -17.45 -49.08 8.06
N PHE A 355 -17.06 -48.43 9.14
CA PHE A 355 -15.68 -48.18 9.53
C PHE A 355 -15.49 -48.54 11.01
N TYR A 356 -14.24 -48.84 11.39
CA TYR A 356 -13.87 -49.01 12.78
C TYR A 356 -12.73 -48.08 13.18
N CYS A 357 -12.92 -47.37 14.27
CA CYS A 357 -11.93 -46.44 14.82
C CYS A 357 -11.45 -46.92 16.20
N PRO A 358 -10.23 -47.46 16.33
CA PRO A 358 -9.65 -47.85 17.60
C PRO A 358 -8.93 -46.67 18.28
N GLY A 359 -9.09 -45.41 17.79
CA GLY A 359 -8.37 -44.22 18.24
C GLY A 359 -7.15 -43.84 17.41
N TYR A 360 -6.84 -44.65 16.38
CA TYR A 360 -5.73 -44.39 15.44
C TYR A 360 -5.92 -45.22 14.13
N LYS A 361 -5.17 -44.85 13.11
CA LYS A 361 -4.96 -45.65 11.89
C LYS A 361 -3.47 -45.79 11.64
N VAL A 362 -3.01 -47.02 11.30
CA VAL A 362 -1.63 -47.25 10.86
C VAL A 362 -1.61 -47.14 9.34
N VAL A 363 -0.71 -46.29 8.84
CA VAL A 363 -0.45 -46.13 7.40
C VAL A 363 1.07 -46.28 7.23
N GLU A 364 1.45 -47.26 6.46
CA GLU A 364 2.84 -47.74 6.39
C GLU A 364 3.41 -48.02 7.82
N ASP A 365 4.47 -47.30 8.22
CA ASP A 365 5.13 -47.40 9.53
C ASP A 365 4.58 -46.40 10.56
N ARG A 366 3.64 -45.54 10.21
CA ARG A 366 3.17 -44.40 11.05
C ARG A 366 1.79 -44.67 11.65
N ARG A 367 1.69 -44.36 12.95
CA ARG A 367 0.42 -44.38 13.68
C ARG A 367 -0.17 -42.96 13.73
N ILE A 368 -1.21 -42.72 12.95
CA ILE A 368 -1.91 -41.42 12.89
C ILE A 368 -3.12 -41.49 13.82
N HIS A 369 -3.18 -40.59 14.80
CA HIS A 369 -4.17 -40.62 15.86
C HIS A 369 -5.47 -39.88 15.51
N CYS A 370 -6.58 -40.43 16.03
CA CYS A 370 -7.84 -39.69 16.10
C CYS A 370 -7.81 -38.68 17.24
N ALA A 371 -8.63 -37.62 17.17
CA ALA A 371 -8.82 -36.68 18.28
C ALA A 371 -9.33 -37.42 19.54
N LYS A 372 -10.25 -38.36 19.36
CA LYS A 372 -10.69 -39.25 20.44
C LYS A 372 -9.73 -40.46 20.52
N ARG A 373 -8.75 -40.39 21.43
CA ARG A 373 -7.71 -41.41 21.61
C ARG A 373 -8.23 -42.79 21.97
N THR A 374 -9.39 -42.86 22.67
CA THR A 374 -10.06 -44.12 23.00
C THR A 374 -10.81 -44.77 21.83
N GLY A 375 -10.89 -44.06 20.70
CA GLY A 375 -11.60 -44.49 19.50
C GLY A 375 -13.10 -44.19 19.57
N HIS A 376 -13.72 -44.28 18.37
CA HIS A 376 -15.17 -44.14 18.21
C HIS A 376 -15.87 -45.53 18.05
N GLY A 377 -15.08 -46.60 17.94
CA GLY A 377 -15.60 -47.94 17.70
C GLY A 377 -16.14 -48.14 16.27
N SER A 378 -17.14 -48.99 16.12
CA SER A 378 -17.82 -49.21 14.87
C SER A 378 -18.81 -48.11 14.55
N GLN A 379 -18.73 -47.52 13.37
CA GLN A 379 -19.55 -46.40 12.92
C GLN A 379 -19.75 -46.45 11.41
N ASN A 380 -20.84 -45.91 10.90
CA ASN A 380 -21.02 -45.71 9.47
C ASN A 380 -20.31 -44.42 9.01
N PHE A 381 -20.33 -44.14 7.69
CA PHE A 381 -19.66 -42.95 7.16
C PHE A 381 -20.25 -41.62 7.68
N VAL A 382 -21.58 -41.57 7.81
CA VAL A 382 -22.26 -40.37 8.36
C VAL A 382 -21.86 -40.10 9.81
N GLU A 383 -21.87 -41.13 10.66
CA GLU A 383 -21.40 -41.08 12.03
C GLU A 383 -19.90 -40.71 12.10
N GLY A 384 -19.09 -41.21 11.17
CA GLY A 384 -17.68 -40.86 11.05
C GLY A 384 -17.45 -39.37 10.72
N ALA A 385 -18.32 -38.82 9.88
CA ALA A 385 -18.30 -37.39 9.56
C ALA A 385 -18.78 -36.53 10.76
N GLN A 386 -19.89 -36.91 11.42
CA GLN A 386 -20.41 -36.25 12.62
C GLN A 386 -19.39 -36.24 13.77
N ASN A 387 -18.69 -37.35 13.97
CA ASN A 387 -17.63 -37.51 14.96
C ASN A 387 -16.29 -36.87 14.55
N SER A 388 -16.21 -36.33 13.35
CA SER A 388 -14.93 -35.82 12.77
C SER A 388 -13.77 -36.82 12.90
N CYS A 389 -14.03 -38.10 12.60
CA CYS A 389 -13.15 -39.22 12.86
C CYS A 389 -12.00 -39.30 11.83
N ASN A 390 -10.74 -38.99 12.26
CA ASN A 390 -9.58 -39.05 11.36
C ASN A 390 -9.40 -40.41 10.65
N PRO A 391 -9.45 -41.58 11.35
CA PRO A 391 -9.33 -42.89 10.69
C PRO A 391 -10.30 -43.12 9.53
N VAL A 392 -11.55 -42.62 9.63
CA VAL A 392 -12.53 -42.71 8.53
C VAL A 392 -12.10 -41.91 7.34
N PHE A 393 -11.68 -40.65 7.53
CA PHE A 393 -11.24 -39.79 6.43
C PHE A 393 -9.92 -40.22 5.81
N ILE A 394 -8.99 -40.79 6.61
CA ILE A 394 -7.78 -41.43 6.12
C ILE A 394 -8.15 -42.57 5.16
N GLU A 395 -9.07 -43.47 5.55
CA GLU A 395 -9.53 -44.59 4.73
C GLU A 395 -10.13 -44.08 3.41
N VAL A 396 -11.00 -43.07 3.45
CA VAL A 396 -11.57 -42.43 2.25
C VAL A 396 -10.52 -41.85 1.34
N GLY A 397 -9.54 -41.12 1.90
CA GLY A 397 -8.43 -40.57 1.14
C GLY A 397 -7.58 -41.63 0.45
N LEU A 398 -7.25 -42.72 1.16
CA LEU A 398 -6.49 -43.85 0.60
C LEU A 398 -7.27 -44.58 -0.52
N ARG A 399 -8.61 -44.74 -0.37
CA ARG A 399 -9.47 -45.29 -1.43
C ARG A 399 -9.55 -44.39 -2.66
N LEU A 400 -9.51 -43.08 -2.50
CA LEU A 400 -9.44 -42.12 -3.60
C LEU A 400 -8.12 -42.28 -4.37
N GLY A 401 -7.03 -42.41 -3.64
CA GLY A 401 -5.69 -42.43 -4.19
C GLY A 401 -5.22 -41.02 -4.63
N VAL A 402 -3.92 -40.83 -4.76
CA VAL A 402 -3.27 -39.54 -5.04
C VAL A 402 -3.83 -38.86 -6.31
N GLU A 403 -4.00 -39.62 -7.39
CA GLU A 403 -4.44 -39.10 -8.69
C GLU A 403 -5.80 -38.42 -8.64
N ARG A 404 -6.81 -39.11 -8.07
CA ARG A 404 -8.17 -38.59 -7.97
C ARG A 404 -8.22 -37.47 -6.92
N TYR A 405 -7.48 -37.64 -5.82
CA TYR A 405 -7.44 -36.64 -4.78
C TYR A 405 -6.92 -35.30 -5.31
N TYR A 406 -5.82 -35.31 -6.08
CA TYR A 406 -5.26 -34.13 -6.73
C TYR A 406 -6.21 -33.50 -7.77
N LYS A 407 -6.98 -34.35 -8.50
CA LYS A 407 -8.01 -33.85 -9.43
C LYS A 407 -9.08 -33.06 -8.69
N TYR A 408 -9.62 -33.57 -7.58
CA TYR A 408 -10.62 -32.91 -6.79
C TYR A 408 -10.05 -31.64 -6.12
N PHE A 409 -8.84 -31.72 -5.59
CA PHE A 409 -8.15 -30.56 -5.01
C PHE A 409 -8.09 -29.39 -6.00
N ARG A 410 -7.78 -29.68 -7.28
CA ARG A 410 -7.80 -28.68 -8.35
C ARG A 410 -9.22 -28.24 -8.70
N GLN A 411 -10.19 -29.12 -8.78
CA GLN A 411 -11.57 -28.79 -9.11
C GLN A 411 -12.22 -27.87 -8.07
N PHE A 412 -11.83 -27.99 -6.81
CA PHE A 412 -12.21 -27.06 -5.74
C PHE A 412 -11.40 -25.75 -5.74
N GLY A 413 -10.54 -25.51 -6.73
CA GLY A 413 -9.77 -24.28 -6.86
C GLY A 413 -8.66 -24.12 -5.81
N LEU A 414 -8.28 -25.18 -5.08
CA LEU A 414 -7.37 -25.12 -3.95
C LEU A 414 -5.89 -24.96 -4.34
N LEU A 415 -5.54 -25.19 -5.59
CA LEU A 415 -4.18 -25.01 -6.11
C LEU A 415 -3.93 -23.62 -6.68
N ASP A 416 -5.00 -22.87 -6.91
CA ASP A 416 -4.97 -21.55 -7.51
C ASP A 416 -5.34 -20.50 -6.47
N LYS A 417 -4.99 -19.24 -6.72
CA LYS A 417 -5.46 -18.10 -5.93
C LYS A 417 -6.95 -17.88 -6.16
N THR A 418 -7.66 -17.40 -5.16
CA THR A 418 -9.12 -17.16 -5.24
C THR A 418 -9.49 -16.06 -6.23
N GLY A 419 -8.53 -15.18 -6.56
CA GLY A 419 -8.76 -14.04 -7.44
C GLY A 419 -9.44 -12.86 -6.74
N THR A 420 -9.40 -12.83 -5.39
CA THR A 420 -9.81 -11.66 -4.64
C THR A 420 -9.04 -10.43 -5.10
N ASP A 421 -9.70 -9.29 -5.11
CA ASP A 421 -9.12 -8.01 -5.52
C ASP A 421 -8.22 -7.36 -4.45
N LEU A 422 -8.00 -8.02 -3.33
CA LEU A 422 -7.01 -7.60 -2.34
C LEU A 422 -5.60 -8.06 -2.71
N PRO A 423 -4.56 -7.24 -2.50
CA PRO A 423 -3.19 -7.60 -2.85
C PRO A 423 -2.58 -8.60 -1.88
N GLY A 424 -1.60 -9.36 -2.36
CA GLY A 424 -0.75 -10.20 -1.52
C GLY A 424 -1.33 -11.55 -1.13
N GLU A 425 -2.37 -12.07 -1.82
CA GLU A 425 -2.87 -13.42 -1.57
C GLU A 425 -1.76 -14.47 -1.68
N ALA A 426 -1.56 -15.24 -0.60
CA ALA A 426 -0.57 -16.31 -0.57
C ALA A 426 -1.01 -17.49 -1.42
N GLY A 427 -0.05 -18.23 -1.96
CA GLY A 427 -0.34 -19.48 -2.68
C GLY A 427 -0.46 -20.65 -1.73
N THR A 428 -1.21 -21.69 -2.16
CA THR A 428 -1.30 -22.96 -1.45
C THR A 428 0.06 -23.64 -1.35
N ILE A 429 0.41 -24.12 -0.17
CA ILE A 429 1.59 -24.95 0.08
C ILE A 429 1.12 -26.40 0.11
N MET A 430 1.46 -27.18 -0.92
CA MET A 430 1.03 -28.57 -1.09
C MET A 430 2.19 -29.42 -1.57
N HIS A 431 2.25 -30.69 -1.15
CA HIS A 431 3.18 -31.66 -1.69
C HIS A 431 3.03 -31.78 -3.21
N GLN A 432 4.16 -31.85 -3.91
CA GLN A 432 4.09 -32.15 -5.34
C GLN A 432 3.51 -33.54 -5.54
N LYS A 433 2.62 -33.72 -6.52
CA LYS A 433 1.94 -34.98 -6.82
C LYS A 433 2.85 -36.19 -6.88
N LYS A 434 4.04 -36.04 -7.48
CA LYS A 434 5.06 -37.08 -7.59
C LYS A 434 5.70 -37.52 -6.27
N ASN A 435 5.60 -36.67 -5.24
CA ASN A 435 6.23 -36.87 -3.92
C ASN A 435 5.17 -37.19 -2.84
N MET A 436 3.89 -37.35 -3.23
CA MET A 436 2.81 -37.64 -2.30
C MET A 436 2.69 -39.17 -2.16
N GLY A 437 3.16 -39.72 -1.04
CA GLY A 437 2.98 -41.10 -0.63
C GLY A 437 1.64 -41.35 0.08
N GLU A 438 1.47 -42.55 0.62
CA GLU A 438 0.24 -42.89 1.38
C GLU A 438 0.13 -42.12 2.69
N VAL A 439 1.26 -41.85 3.35
CA VAL A 439 1.27 -41.09 4.62
C VAL A 439 0.86 -39.62 4.41
N GLU A 440 1.40 -38.97 3.37
CA GLU A 440 1.02 -37.62 3.02
C GLU A 440 -0.45 -37.53 2.63
N LEU A 441 -0.92 -38.50 1.79
CA LEU A 441 -2.32 -38.57 1.39
C LEU A 441 -3.25 -38.75 2.60
N ALA A 442 -2.84 -39.63 3.54
CA ALA A 442 -3.58 -39.86 4.77
C ALA A 442 -3.74 -38.59 5.62
N THR A 443 -2.66 -37.80 5.79
CA THR A 443 -2.70 -36.57 6.57
C THR A 443 -3.47 -35.45 5.85
N VAL A 444 -3.29 -35.31 4.56
CA VAL A 444 -4.03 -34.36 3.72
C VAL A 444 -5.53 -34.63 3.76
N SER A 445 -5.96 -35.90 3.84
CA SER A 445 -7.37 -36.29 3.82
C SER A 445 -8.20 -35.71 5.00
N PHE A 446 -7.56 -35.35 6.11
CA PHE A 446 -8.22 -34.68 7.24
C PHE A 446 -7.70 -33.25 7.52
N GLY A 447 -6.99 -32.66 6.53
CA GLY A 447 -6.64 -31.23 6.52
C GLY A 447 -5.31 -30.89 7.18
N GLN A 448 -4.33 -31.80 7.19
CA GLN A 448 -2.98 -31.57 7.69
C GLN A 448 -1.91 -31.81 6.62
N SER A 449 -0.69 -31.38 6.86
CA SER A 449 0.49 -31.51 5.98
C SER A 449 0.36 -30.73 4.64
N PHE A 450 -0.53 -29.76 4.59
CA PHE A 450 -0.60 -28.74 3.54
C PHE A 450 -1.19 -27.45 4.14
N GLN A 451 -1.01 -26.35 3.45
CA GLN A 451 -1.50 -25.06 3.94
C GLN A 451 -2.25 -24.30 2.85
N ILE A 452 -3.33 -23.68 3.22
CA ILE A 452 -4.18 -22.80 2.40
C ILE A 452 -4.45 -21.49 3.13
N THR A 453 -4.85 -20.45 2.39
CA THR A 453 -5.25 -19.19 3.01
C THR A 453 -6.64 -19.30 3.65
N PRO A 454 -6.97 -18.50 4.68
CA PRO A 454 -8.32 -18.50 5.25
C PRO A 454 -9.43 -18.14 4.26
N VAL A 455 -9.13 -17.35 3.21
CA VAL A 455 -10.13 -17.01 2.18
C VAL A 455 -10.50 -18.21 1.30
N GLN A 456 -9.58 -19.15 1.05
CA GLN A 456 -9.86 -20.33 0.23
C GLN A 456 -10.98 -21.22 0.81
N PRO A 457 -10.98 -21.64 2.11
CA PRO A 457 -12.08 -22.43 2.68
C PRO A 457 -13.44 -21.73 2.64
N VAL A 458 -13.46 -20.42 2.76
CA VAL A 458 -14.72 -19.66 2.65
C VAL A 458 -15.23 -19.71 1.22
N SER A 459 -14.35 -19.68 0.23
CA SER A 459 -14.71 -19.72 -1.20
C SER A 459 -15.24 -21.10 -1.67
N TYR A 460 -14.92 -22.24 -1.02
CA TYR A 460 -15.51 -23.53 -1.42
C TYR A 460 -17.03 -23.56 -1.29
N ARG A 461 -17.61 -22.80 -0.39
CA ARG A 461 -19.07 -22.72 -0.23
C ARG A 461 -19.75 -22.13 -1.46
N HIS A 462 -19.01 -21.33 -2.22
CA HIS A 462 -19.46 -20.77 -3.50
C HIS A 462 -19.46 -21.81 -4.62
N LEU A 463 -18.63 -22.83 -4.51
CA LEU A 463 -18.56 -23.95 -5.47
C LEU A 463 -19.63 -25.04 -5.25
N THR A 464 -20.53 -24.88 -4.28
CA THR A 464 -21.69 -25.74 -4.17
C THR A 464 -22.53 -25.56 -5.43
N LEU A 465 -22.40 -26.57 -6.26
CA LEU A 465 -23.09 -26.90 -7.51
C LEU A 465 -24.37 -26.10 -7.76
N PRO A 466 -24.57 -25.63 -9.01
CA PRO A 466 -25.91 -25.22 -9.41
C PRO A 466 -26.82 -26.42 -9.20
N THR A 467 -27.65 -26.36 -8.16
CA THR A 467 -28.81 -27.24 -8.04
C THR A 467 -29.73 -26.84 -9.17
N ASN A 468 -29.74 -27.63 -10.24
CA ASN A 468 -30.77 -27.59 -11.25
C ASN A 468 -32.12 -27.90 -10.63
#